data_28a11b7779b77d2a6c23c73a4e17e871
#
_entry.id   28a11b7779b77d2a6c23c73a4e17e871
#
_cell.length_a   1.000
_cell.length_b   1.000
_cell.length_c   1.000
_cell.angle_alpha   90.00
_cell.angle_beta   90.00
_cell.angle_gamma   90.00
#
_symmetry.space_group_name_H-M   'P 1'
#
loop_
_entity.id
_entity.type
_entity.pdbx_description
1 polymer ?
#
loop_
_entity_poly.entity_id
_entity_poly.type
_entity_poly.pdbx_seq_one_letter_code
_entity_poly.pdbx_strand_id
1 'polypeptide(L)' 'MLSMEEAKAIATANATSDTVEELEEAIRKAAEAGKFYVTTTVSKYDVPGLTRALNEAGYSKYSFAGIDKSDKRILTVDWL' A
#
# COMPACT_ATOMS: atom_id res chain seq x y z
N MET A 1 4.55 -30.67 4.39
CA MET A 1 3.46 -29.95 3.70
C MET A 1 3.21 -28.62 4.38
N LEU A 2 3.08 -27.56 3.62
CA LEU A 2 2.79 -26.24 4.19
C LEU A 2 1.41 -26.20 4.82
N SER A 3 1.30 -25.55 5.96
CA SER A 3 0.00 -25.30 6.58
C SER A 3 -0.71 -24.17 5.81
N MET A 4 -2.03 -24.09 6.00
CA MET A 4 -2.80 -23.00 5.38
C MET A 4 -2.32 -21.64 5.84
N GLU A 5 -1.93 -21.51 7.10
CA GLU A 5 -1.42 -20.26 7.65
C GLU A 5 -0.08 -19.87 7.02
N GLU A 6 0.81 -20.83 6.82
CA GLU A 6 2.09 -20.58 6.16
C GLU A 6 1.89 -20.15 4.71
N ALA A 7 0.98 -20.82 4.00
CA ALA A 7 0.68 -20.46 2.62
C ALA A 7 0.11 -19.05 2.53
N LYS A 8 -0.78 -18.67 3.44
CA LYS A 8 -1.34 -17.31 3.49
C LYS A 8 -0.27 -16.27 3.78
N ALA A 9 0.64 -16.58 4.70
CA ALA A 9 1.72 -15.66 5.06
C ALA A 9 2.64 -15.40 3.88
N ILE A 10 3.01 -16.45 3.14
CA ILE A 10 3.87 -16.33 1.95
C ILE A 10 3.16 -15.52 0.86
N ALA A 11 1.90 -15.84 0.59
CA ALA A 11 1.12 -15.14 -0.44
C ALA A 11 0.94 -13.67 -0.08
N THR A 12 0.64 -13.37 1.19
CA THR A 12 0.48 -12.00 1.66
C THR A 12 1.77 -11.21 1.53
N ALA A 13 2.89 -11.80 1.91
CA ALA A 13 4.21 -11.15 1.79
C ALA A 13 4.53 -10.80 0.34
N ASN A 14 4.30 -11.75 -0.57
CA ASN A 14 4.56 -11.53 -1.99
C ASN A 14 3.63 -10.47 -2.58
N ALA A 15 2.34 -10.53 -2.26
CA ALA A 15 1.38 -9.55 -2.71
C ALA A 15 1.75 -8.15 -2.18
N THR A 16 2.17 -8.05 -0.93
CA THR A 16 2.59 -6.79 -0.32
C THR A 16 3.80 -6.20 -1.03
N SER A 17 4.77 -7.04 -1.41
CA SER A 17 5.96 -6.58 -2.15
C SER A 17 5.57 -5.96 -3.48
N ASP A 18 4.70 -6.62 -4.25
CA ASP A 18 4.24 -6.10 -5.53
C ASP A 18 3.46 -4.79 -5.34
N THR A 19 2.62 -4.72 -4.31
CA THR A 19 1.84 -3.52 -4.02
C THR A 19 2.74 -2.36 -3.62
N VAL A 20 3.81 -2.62 -2.87
CA VAL A 20 4.79 -1.59 -2.49
C VAL A 20 5.48 -1.03 -3.73
N GLU A 21 5.88 -1.88 -4.67
CA GLU A 21 6.50 -1.44 -5.92
C GLU A 21 5.55 -0.58 -6.74
N GLU A 22 4.28 -0.98 -6.83
CA GLU A 22 3.26 -0.21 -7.54
C GLU A 22 3.04 1.15 -6.88
N LEU A 23 3.04 1.20 -5.55
CA LEU A 23 2.90 2.44 -4.82
C LEU A 23 4.09 3.37 -5.05
N GLU A 24 5.30 2.84 -5.02
CA GLU A 24 6.52 3.62 -5.28
C GLU A 24 6.48 4.24 -6.67
N GLU A 25 6.05 3.47 -7.66
CA GLU A 25 5.94 3.98 -9.03
C GLU A 25 4.87 5.08 -9.12
N ALA A 26 3.72 4.89 -8.45
CA ALA A 26 2.66 5.89 -8.41
C ALA A 26 3.15 7.19 -7.77
N ILE A 27 3.90 7.09 -6.68
CA ILE A 27 4.49 8.26 -6.00
C ILE A 27 5.46 8.97 -6.94
N ARG A 28 6.32 8.21 -7.61
CA ARG A 28 7.30 8.77 -8.55
C ARG A 28 6.62 9.54 -9.66
N LYS A 29 5.61 8.94 -10.30
CA LYS A 29 4.87 9.58 -11.38
C LYS A 29 4.17 10.86 -10.92
N ALA A 30 3.57 10.83 -9.73
CA ALA A 30 2.92 12.00 -9.17
C ALA A 30 3.93 13.12 -8.89
N ALA A 31 5.07 12.77 -8.31
CA ALA A 31 6.13 13.75 -8.03
C ALA A 31 6.69 14.35 -9.31
N GLU A 32 6.92 13.55 -10.34
CA GLU A 32 7.39 14.03 -11.65
C GLU A 32 6.37 14.97 -12.31
N ALA A 33 5.08 14.77 -12.03
CA ALA A 33 4.03 15.66 -12.51
C ALA A 33 3.86 16.92 -11.66
N GLY A 34 4.71 17.12 -10.65
CA GLY A 34 4.66 18.28 -9.78
C GLY A 34 3.60 18.19 -8.67
N LYS A 35 3.10 17.02 -8.40
CA LYS A 35 2.10 16.81 -7.34
C LYS A 35 2.78 16.47 -6.02
N PHE A 36 2.11 16.76 -4.91
CA PHE A 36 2.60 16.47 -3.56
C PHE A 36 1.76 15.40 -2.86
N TYR A 37 0.94 14.69 -3.60
CA TYR A 37 0.10 13.61 -3.08
C TYR A 37 -0.19 12.60 -4.17
N VAL A 38 -0.61 11.40 -3.74
CA VAL A 38 -1.11 10.38 -4.65
C VAL A 38 -2.24 9.61 -3.96
N THR A 39 -3.23 9.22 -4.75
CA THR A 39 -4.35 8.41 -4.28
C THR A 39 -4.39 7.14 -5.13
N THR A 40 -4.46 5.99 -4.48
CA THR A 40 -4.51 4.71 -5.17
C THR A 40 -5.40 3.74 -4.39
N THR A 41 -5.90 2.72 -5.06
CA THR A 41 -6.73 1.69 -4.44
C THR A 41 -5.88 0.47 -4.14
N VAL A 42 -5.95 -0.02 -2.90
CA VAL A 42 -5.19 -1.18 -2.44
C VAL A 42 -6.11 -2.18 -1.76
N SER A 43 -5.64 -3.42 -1.59
CA SER A 43 -6.37 -4.43 -0.84
C SER A 43 -6.26 -4.15 0.65
N LYS A 44 -7.32 -4.44 1.41
CA LYS A 44 -7.28 -4.33 2.87
C LYS A 44 -6.21 -5.22 3.50
N TYR A 45 -5.87 -6.31 2.82
CA TYR A 45 -4.86 -7.26 3.30
C TYR A 45 -3.44 -6.70 3.18
N ASP A 46 -3.24 -5.71 2.33
CA ASP A 46 -1.94 -5.07 2.12
C ASP A 46 -1.70 -3.89 3.06
N VAL A 47 -2.74 -3.44 3.78
CA VAL A 47 -2.64 -2.26 4.65
C VAL A 47 -1.50 -2.35 5.67
N PRO A 48 -1.33 -3.45 6.45
CA PRO A 48 -0.23 -3.51 7.41
C PRO A 48 1.15 -3.41 6.75
N GLY A 49 1.35 -4.10 5.63
CA GLY A 49 2.62 -4.06 4.90
C GLY A 49 2.91 -2.71 4.30
N LEU A 50 1.89 -2.07 3.72
CA LEU A 50 2.03 -0.72 3.16
C LEU A 50 2.30 0.32 4.25
N THR A 51 1.62 0.21 5.38
CA THR A 51 1.85 1.09 6.52
C THR A 51 3.31 1.01 6.97
N ARG A 52 3.85 -0.19 7.08
CA ARG A 52 5.23 -0.41 7.46
C ARG A 52 6.19 0.19 6.44
N ALA A 53 5.95 -0.06 5.16
CA ALA A 53 6.78 0.45 4.08
C ALA A 53 6.78 1.98 4.05
N LEU A 54 5.62 2.61 4.23
CA LEU A 54 5.50 4.07 4.27
C LEU A 54 6.25 4.65 5.45
N ASN A 55 6.13 4.05 6.63
CA ASN A 55 6.85 4.50 7.81
C ASN A 55 8.35 4.36 7.64
N GLU A 56 8.83 3.27 7.09
CA GLU A 56 10.25 3.04 6.83
C GLU A 56 10.82 4.03 5.80
N ALA A 57 9.99 4.45 4.85
CA ALA A 57 10.38 5.43 3.84
C ALA A 57 10.30 6.88 4.33
N GLY A 58 9.76 7.10 5.53
CA GLY A 58 9.69 8.43 6.11
C GLY A 58 8.39 9.18 5.87
N TYR A 59 7.38 8.54 5.30
CA TYR A 59 6.08 9.18 5.10
C TYR A 59 5.29 9.15 6.41
N SER A 60 4.79 10.30 6.82
CA SER A 60 3.97 10.42 8.04
C SER A 60 2.54 10.84 7.76
N LYS A 61 2.26 11.30 6.54
CA LYS A 61 0.93 11.77 6.15
C LYS A 61 0.33 10.81 5.13
N TYR A 62 -0.39 9.83 5.62
CA TYR A 62 -1.11 8.89 4.76
C TYR A 62 -2.37 8.41 5.48
N SER A 63 -3.35 7.98 4.70
CA SER A 63 -4.60 7.45 5.25
C SER A 63 -5.16 6.35 4.36
N PHE A 64 -5.88 5.42 4.98
CA PHE A 64 -6.59 4.36 4.28
C PHE A 64 -8.08 4.54 4.54
N ALA A 65 -8.83 4.84 3.49
CA ALA A 65 -10.27 4.99 3.57
C ALA A 65 -10.95 3.70 3.12
N GLY A 66 -11.96 3.25 3.87
CA GLY A 66 -12.73 2.07 3.51
C GLY A 66 -13.68 2.35 2.37
N ILE A 67 -13.81 1.39 1.45
CA ILE A 67 -14.86 1.41 0.44
C ILE A 67 -15.96 0.49 0.97
N ASP A 68 -17.21 0.97 0.98
CA ASP A 68 -18.33 0.25 1.57
C ASP A 68 -18.43 -1.19 1.09
N LYS A 69 -18.45 -2.14 2.06
CA LYS A 69 -18.55 -3.59 1.84
C LYS A 69 -17.52 -4.19 0.89
N SER A 70 -16.42 -3.50 0.67
CA SER A 70 -15.35 -3.95 -0.21
C SER A 70 -14.12 -4.36 0.59
N ASP A 71 -13.32 -5.28 0.03
CA ASP A 71 -12.01 -5.65 0.57
C ASP A 71 -10.94 -4.64 0.17
N LYS A 72 -11.32 -3.57 -0.51
CA LYS A 72 -10.39 -2.56 -0.99
C LYS A 72 -10.37 -1.34 -0.09
N ARG A 73 -9.26 -0.63 -0.12
CA ARG A 73 -9.08 0.62 0.61
C ARG A 73 -8.51 1.67 -0.34
N ILE A 74 -8.90 2.92 -0.14
CA ILE A 74 -8.31 4.03 -0.88
C ILE A 74 -7.17 4.57 -0.03
N LEU A 75 -5.95 4.45 -0.55
CA LEU A 75 -4.76 4.97 0.10
C LEU A 75 -4.43 6.33 -0.46
N THR A 76 -4.32 7.33 0.40
CA THR A 76 -3.84 8.66 0.06
C THR A 76 -2.52 8.88 0.78
N VAL A 77 -1.47 9.19 0.06
CA VAL A 77 -0.16 9.52 0.61
C VAL A 77 0.17 10.96 0.24
N ASP A 78 0.62 11.71 1.22
CA ASP A 78 0.90 13.13 1.07
C ASP A 78 2.34 13.38 1.56
N TRP A 79 3.12 14.13 0.78
CA TRP A 79 4.51 14.42 1.14
C TRP A 79 4.85 15.92 1.15
N LEU A 80 3.84 16.71 1.24
CA LEU A 80 4.03 18.16 1.35
C LEU A 80 4.51 18.57 2.75
#